data_2613e6e361c58b21ac683efbc2f5937c
#
_entry.id   2613e6e361c58b21ac683efbc2f5937c
#
_cell.length_a   1.000
_cell.length_b   1.000
_cell.length_c   1.000
_cell.angle_alpha   90.00
_cell.angle_beta   90.00
_cell.angle_gamma   90.00
#
_symmetry.space_group_name_H-M   'P 1'
#
loop_
_entity.id
_entity.type
_entity.pdbx_description
1 polymer ?
#
loop_
_entity_poly.entity_id
_entity_poly.type
_entity_poly.pdbx_seq_one_letter_code
_entity_poly.pdbx_strand_id
1 'polypeptide(L)'
;MQNPLHRPRDKHAVEKVIEVWLFRSRWLLAPFYFGLVLALGALLVAFVNEAIHEFTQLGDMKPENAILMALTLIDLSLAGNLLLIVIFSGYENFVSKIDTHGNEDRPSWMGTVDFSGLKMKLIASIVAISAIALLKAFMRLTDGEPINTPVLAWLVGIHLSFVVSGVLLALMDLLASKISKH
;
A
#
# COMPACT_ATOMS: atom_id res chain seq x y z
N MET A 1 -48.79 15.97 -30.87
CA MET A 1 -48.45 16.88 -29.75
C MET A 1 -47.05 16.49 -29.25
N GLN A 2 -46.02 17.21 -29.72
CA GLN A 2 -44.64 17.01 -29.35
C GLN A 2 -44.36 17.83 -28.07
N ASN A 3 -43.83 17.18 -27.04
CA ASN A 3 -43.52 17.78 -25.78
C ASN A 3 -42.21 18.61 -25.86
N PRO A 4 -42.21 19.97 -25.68
CA PRO A 4 -41.05 20.80 -25.97
C PRO A 4 -40.19 21.13 -24.75
N LEU A 5 -39.99 20.22 -23.77
CA LEU A 5 -39.30 20.54 -22.53
C LEU A 5 -38.10 19.63 -22.19
N HIS A 6 -37.17 19.49 -23.14
CA HIS A 6 -35.80 19.11 -22.76
C HIS A 6 -34.80 19.88 -23.65
N ARG A 7 -34.68 21.20 -23.42
CA ARG A 7 -33.48 21.94 -23.83
C ARG A 7 -32.36 21.49 -22.92
N PRO A 8 -31.25 20.96 -23.42
CA PRO A 8 -30.05 20.78 -22.62
C PRO A 8 -29.63 22.18 -22.14
N ARG A 9 -29.48 22.34 -20.80
CA ARG A 9 -28.91 23.55 -20.24
C ARG A 9 -27.57 23.78 -20.91
N ASP A 10 -27.45 24.85 -21.68
CA ASP A 10 -26.14 25.30 -22.17
C ASP A 10 -25.27 25.62 -20.94
N LYS A 11 -24.36 24.73 -20.61
CA LYS A 11 -23.36 24.96 -19.55
C LYS A 11 -22.59 26.22 -19.95
N HIS A 12 -22.53 27.19 -19.04
CA HIS A 12 -21.81 28.42 -19.27
C HIS A 12 -20.37 28.10 -19.72
N ALA A 13 -19.81 28.84 -20.67
CA ALA A 13 -18.47 28.60 -21.22
C ALA A 13 -17.40 28.55 -20.10
N VAL A 14 -17.59 29.29 -19.02
CA VAL A 14 -16.75 29.29 -17.82
C VAL A 14 -16.79 27.93 -17.10
N GLU A 15 -17.98 27.31 -16.98
CA GLU A 15 -18.15 25.99 -16.34
C GLU A 15 -17.40 24.91 -17.12
N LYS A 16 -17.48 24.91 -18.46
CA LYS A 16 -16.73 24.00 -19.31
C LYS A 16 -15.21 24.14 -19.18
N VAL A 17 -14.74 25.39 -19.11
CA VAL A 17 -13.31 25.68 -18.93
C VAL A 17 -12.83 25.14 -17.57
N ILE A 18 -13.58 25.38 -16.49
CA ILE A 18 -13.25 24.89 -15.15
C ILE A 18 -13.27 23.37 -15.13
N GLU A 19 -14.29 22.72 -15.71
CA GLU A 19 -14.36 21.26 -15.80
C GLU A 19 -13.12 20.67 -16.51
N VAL A 20 -12.72 21.23 -17.65
CA VAL A 20 -11.54 20.78 -18.41
C VAL A 20 -10.26 20.94 -17.61
N TRP A 21 -10.10 22.09 -16.91
CA TRP A 21 -8.94 22.33 -16.05
C TRP A 21 -8.89 21.36 -14.86
N LEU A 22 -10.02 21.10 -14.21
CA LEU A 22 -10.14 20.11 -13.13
C LEU A 22 -9.82 18.70 -13.60
N PHE A 23 -10.32 18.31 -14.80
CA PHE A 23 -9.98 17.01 -15.38
C PHE A 23 -8.50 16.88 -15.74
N ARG A 24 -7.88 17.95 -16.21
CA ARG A 24 -6.44 17.96 -16.54
C ARG A 24 -5.55 17.97 -15.30
N SER A 25 -5.99 18.58 -14.22
CA SER A 25 -5.20 18.65 -12.98
C SER A 25 -4.87 17.26 -12.40
N ARG A 26 -5.68 16.22 -12.68
CA ARG A 26 -5.38 14.84 -12.25
C ARG A 26 -4.03 14.33 -12.76
N TRP A 27 -3.57 14.81 -13.94
CA TRP A 27 -2.27 14.43 -14.49
C TRP A 27 -1.08 14.96 -13.69
N LEU A 28 -1.32 15.94 -12.80
CA LEU A 28 -0.29 16.40 -11.85
C LEU A 28 0.09 15.32 -10.83
N LEU A 29 -0.72 14.28 -10.68
CA LEU A 29 -0.40 13.13 -9.83
C LEU A 29 0.50 12.09 -10.53
N ALA A 30 0.56 12.06 -11.86
CA ALA A 30 1.35 11.10 -12.60
C ALA A 30 2.85 11.08 -12.20
N PRO A 31 3.53 12.23 -12.02
CA PRO A 31 4.92 12.27 -11.56
C PRO A 31 5.13 11.64 -10.17
N PHE A 32 4.13 11.72 -9.26
CA PHE A 32 4.22 11.09 -7.94
C PHE A 32 4.26 9.56 -8.08
N TYR A 33 3.40 8.97 -8.92
CA TYR A 33 3.43 7.53 -9.16
C TYR A 33 4.69 7.08 -9.85
N PHE A 34 5.25 7.89 -10.77
CA PHE A 34 6.55 7.62 -11.36
C PHE A 34 7.66 7.61 -10.29
N GLY A 35 7.65 8.56 -9.36
CA GLY A 35 8.55 8.58 -8.20
C GLY A 35 8.42 7.31 -7.34
N LEU A 36 7.19 6.81 -7.14
CA LEU A 36 6.95 5.57 -6.40
C LEU A 36 7.49 4.33 -7.15
N VAL A 37 7.44 4.31 -8.48
CA VAL A 37 8.08 3.25 -9.30
C VAL A 37 9.60 3.26 -9.10
N LEU A 38 10.23 4.43 -9.06
CA LEU A 38 11.66 4.54 -8.74
C LEU A 38 11.97 4.05 -7.31
N ALA A 39 11.10 4.37 -6.34
CA ALA A 39 11.23 3.87 -4.98
C ALA A 39 11.09 2.33 -4.92
N LEU A 40 10.21 1.73 -5.72
CA LEU A 40 10.10 0.27 -5.86
C LEU A 40 11.39 -0.34 -6.42
N GLY A 41 12.01 0.31 -7.41
CA GLY A 41 13.32 -0.08 -7.93
C GLY A 41 14.42 -0.01 -6.87
N ALA A 42 14.42 1.04 -6.03
CA ALA A 42 15.36 1.17 -4.91
C ALA A 42 15.16 0.06 -3.86
N LEU A 43 13.90 -0.28 -3.54
CA LEU A 43 13.57 -1.41 -2.66
C LEU A 43 14.07 -2.75 -3.24
N LEU A 44 13.94 -2.97 -4.55
CA LEU A 44 14.46 -4.16 -5.20
C LEU A 44 15.98 -4.24 -5.07
N VAL A 45 16.69 -3.13 -5.27
CA VAL A 45 18.16 -3.08 -5.08
C VAL A 45 18.53 -3.39 -3.63
N ALA A 46 17.81 -2.83 -2.65
CA ALA A 46 18.02 -3.14 -1.25
C ALA A 46 17.78 -4.62 -0.94
N PHE A 47 16.71 -5.21 -1.46
CA PHE A 47 16.41 -6.64 -1.32
C PHE A 47 17.51 -7.53 -1.90
N VAL A 48 17.98 -7.23 -3.11
CA VAL A 48 19.05 -8.00 -3.78
C VAL A 48 20.36 -7.90 -3.00
N ASN A 49 20.74 -6.70 -2.56
CA ASN A 49 21.96 -6.50 -1.78
C ASN A 49 21.92 -7.26 -0.46
N GLU A 50 20.80 -7.19 0.26
CA GLU A 50 20.60 -7.94 1.51
C GLU A 50 20.67 -9.45 1.26
N ALA A 51 19.95 -9.93 0.24
CA ALA A 51 19.99 -11.35 -0.13
C ALA A 51 21.42 -11.82 -0.45
N ILE A 52 22.17 -11.07 -1.28
CA ILE A 52 23.55 -11.44 -1.62
C ILE A 52 24.44 -11.44 -0.37
N HIS A 53 24.33 -10.40 0.49
CA HIS A 53 25.12 -10.30 1.71
C HIS A 53 24.90 -11.52 2.61
N GLU A 54 23.67 -11.85 2.88
CA GLU A 54 23.29 -12.95 3.77
C GLU A 54 23.61 -14.34 3.18
N PHE A 55 23.36 -14.53 1.88
CA PHE A 55 23.66 -15.81 1.22
C PHE A 55 25.15 -16.11 1.12
N THR A 56 26.01 -15.09 1.11
CA THR A 56 27.47 -15.31 1.15
C THR A 56 27.97 -15.82 2.51
N GLN A 57 27.18 -15.67 3.59
CA GLN A 57 27.52 -16.06 4.95
C GLN A 57 26.83 -17.36 5.40
N LEU A 58 26.07 -18.03 4.53
CA LEU A 58 25.29 -19.24 4.88
C LEU A 58 26.11 -20.36 5.50
N GLY A 59 27.41 -20.51 5.13
CA GLY A 59 28.27 -21.60 5.62
C GLY A 59 28.52 -21.58 7.13
N ASP A 60 28.52 -20.38 7.73
CA ASP A 60 28.82 -20.17 9.14
C ASP A 60 27.60 -19.60 9.93
N MET A 61 26.42 -19.60 9.31
CA MET A 61 25.24 -18.95 9.85
C MET A 61 24.58 -19.79 10.95
N LYS A 62 24.33 -19.17 12.09
CA LYS A 62 23.51 -19.77 13.16
C LYS A 62 22.03 -19.82 12.73
N PRO A 63 21.24 -20.80 13.23
CA PRO A 63 19.82 -20.91 12.92
C PRO A 63 19.03 -19.60 13.21
N GLU A 64 19.37 -18.90 14.27
CA GLU A 64 18.75 -17.63 14.68
C GLU A 64 18.95 -16.55 13.61
N ASN A 65 20.17 -16.44 13.07
CA ASN A 65 20.50 -15.48 12.02
C ASN A 65 19.79 -15.82 10.70
N ALA A 66 19.62 -17.11 10.38
CA ALA A 66 18.85 -17.54 9.22
C ALA A 66 17.38 -17.10 9.32
N ILE A 67 16.78 -17.16 10.52
CA ILE A 67 15.42 -16.66 10.76
C ILE A 67 15.38 -15.12 10.59
N LEU A 68 16.35 -14.39 11.15
CA LEU A 68 16.43 -12.93 11.01
C LEU A 68 16.60 -12.51 9.54
N MET A 69 17.43 -13.20 8.78
CA MET A 69 17.58 -13.00 7.33
C MET A 69 16.23 -13.19 6.63
N ALA A 70 15.55 -14.32 6.86
CA ALA A 70 14.27 -14.60 6.24
C ALA A 70 13.23 -13.51 6.57
N LEU A 71 13.16 -13.08 7.82
CA LEU A 71 12.27 -12.00 8.26
C LEU A 71 12.63 -10.65 7.60
N THR A 72 13.91 -10.37 7.35
CA THR A 72 14.33 -9.15 6.66
C THR A 72 13.90 -9.16 5.19
N LEU A 73 14.10 -10.28 4.51
CA LEU A 73 13.67 -10.42 3.12
C LEU A 73 12.14 -10.38 2.97
N ILE A 74 11.40 -10.98 3.90
CA ILE A 74 9.93 -10.91 3.96
C ILE A 74 9.49 -9.46 4.16
N ASP A 75 10.10 -8.72 5.08
CA ASP A 75 9.80 -7.32 5.37
C ASP A 75 9.95 -6.43 4.13
N LEU A 76 11.10 -6.53 3.44
CA LEU A 76 11.34 -5.83 2.19
C LEU A 76 10.33 -6.21 1.08
N SER A 77 9.98 -7.49 1.00
CA SER A 77 8.97 -7.98 0.05
C SER A 77 7.59 -7.41 0.35
N LEU A 78 7.17 -7.36 1.61
CA LEU A 78 5.90 -6.76 2.03
C LEU A 78 5.87 -5.26 1.74
N ALA A 79 6.97 -4.54 1.99
CA ALA A 79 7.09 -3.13 1.65
C ALA A 79 6.96 -2.91 0.13
N GLY A 80 7.59 -3.76 -0.69
CA GLY A 80 7.45 -3.74 -2.14
C GLY A 80 6.01 -3.99 -2.61
N ASN A 81 5.35 -4.99 -2.04
CA ASN A 81 3.95 -5.30 -2.33
C ASN A 81 3.01 -4.14 -1.96
N LEU A 82 3.24 -3.52 -0.80
CA LEU A 82 2.50 -2.34 -0.37
C LEU A 82 2.65 -1.21 -1.39
N LEU A 83 3.89 -0.92 -1.79
CA LEU A 83 4.19 0.14 -2.74
C LEU A 83 3.56 -0.14 -4.10
N LEU A 84 3.60 -1.40 -4.58
CA LEU A 84 2.95 -1.83 -5.82
C LEU A 84 1.43 -1.58 -5.78
N ILE A 85 0.76 -1.95 -4.69
CA ILE A 85 -0.68 -1.72 -4.50
C ILE A 85 -1.00 -0.23 -4.56
N VAL A 86 -0.19 0.62 -3.90
CA VAL A 86 -0.36 2.09 -3.91
C VAL A 86 -0.20 2.64 -5.33
N ILE A 87 0.82 2.19 -6.08
CA ILE A 87 1.07 2.64 -7.45
C ILE A 87 -0.13 2.34 -8.34
N PHE A 88 -0.53 1.07 -8.42
CA PHE A 88 -1.60 0.66 -9.34
C PHE A 88 -2.95 1.22 -8.94
N SER A 89 -3.36 1.03 -7.69
CA SER A 89 -4.67 1.50 -7.24
C SER A 89 -4.76 3.01 -7.22
N GLY A 90 -3.69 3.71 -6.85
CA GLY A 90 -3.66 5.16 -6.85
C GLY A 90 -3.70 5.72 -8.27
N TYR A 91 -2.91 5.16 -9.20
CA TYR A 91 -2.91 5.60 -10.59
C TYR A 91 -4.28 5.38 -11.24
N GLU A 92 -4.88 4.19 -11.10
CA GLU A 92 -6.19 3.88 -11.67
C GLU A 92 -7.33 4.75 -11.10
N ASN A 93 -7.29 5.04 -9.80
CA ASN A 93 -8.34 5.84 -9.16
C ASN A 93 -8.23 7.34 -9.44
N PHE A 94 -7.02 7.87 -9.53
CA PHE A 94 -6.80 9.32 -9.56
C PHE A 94 -6.28 9.85 -10.89
N VAL A 95 -5.57 9.06 -11.69
CA VAL A 95 -4.99 9.54 -12.95
C VAL A 95 -5.74 9.01 -14.16
N SER A 96 -5.69 7.71 -14.41
CA SER A 96 -6.32 7.10 -15.58
C SER A 96 -6.45 5.59 -15.41
N LYS A 97 -7.47 5.01 -16.03
CA LYS A 97 -7.58 3.55 -16.14
C LYS A 97 -6.42 3.02 -16.97
N ILE A 98 -5.78 1.97 -16.48
CA ILE A 98 -4.72 1.29 -17.22
C ILE A 98 -5.39 0.40 -18.26
N ASP A 99 -5.17 0.75 -19.54
CA ASP A 99 -5.68 -0.02 -20.65
C ASP A 99 -4.74 -1.18 -20.97
N THR A 100 -5.16 -2.36 -20.58
CA THR A 100 -4.40 -3.62 -20.79
C THR A 100 -5.06 -4.49 -21.84
N HIS A 101 -5.49 -3.90 -22.98
CA HIS A 101 -6.11 -4.65 -24.05
C HIS A 101 -5.27 -5.88 -24.43
N GLY A 102 -5.75 -7.08 -24.05
CA GLY A 102 -5.23 -8.37 -24.52
C GLY A 102 -4.18 -9.05 -23.65
N ASN A 103 -3.81 -8.53 -22.49
CA ASN A 103 -2.91 -9.25 -21.57
C ASN A 103 -3.71 -10.17 -20.62
N GLU A 104 -3.57 -11.48 -20.82
CA GLU A 104 -4.16 -12.53 -19.96
C GLU A 104 -3.59 -12.50 -18.53
N ASP A 105 -2.43 -11.87 -18.31
CA ASP A 105 -1.73 -11.79 -17.01
C ASP A 105 -2.21 -10.67 -16.09
N ARG A 106 -3.39 -10.09 -16.35
CA ARG A 106 -3.93 -9.04 -15.49
C ARG A 106 -4.30 -9.62 -14.12
N PRO A 107 -3.70 -9.16 -13.01
CA PRO A 107 -4.10 -9.59 -11.69
C PRO A 107 -5.59 -9.30 -11.45
N SER A 108 -6.33 -10.27 -10.90
CA SER A 108 -7.78 -10.17 -10.70
C SER A 108 -8.22 -8.99 -9.82
N TRP A 109 -7.30 -8.43 -9.04
CA TRP A 109 -7.54 -7.26 -8.19
C TRP A 109 -7.38 -5.92 -8.91
N MET A 110 -6.74 -5.88 -10.10
CA MET A 110 -6.51 -4.66 -10.87
C MET A 110 -7.85 -4.18 -11.50
N GLY A 111 -8.20 -2.93 -11.29
CA GLY A 111 -9.45 -2.33 -11.79
C GLY A 111 -10.72 -2.65 -10.99
N THR A 112 -10.63 -3.48 -9.93
CA THR A 112 -11.74 -3.81 -9.03
C THR A 112 -11.56 -3.25 -7.61
N VAL A 113 -10.40 -2.62 -7.36
CA VAL A 113 -10.10 -2.08 -6.03
C VAL A 113 -10.85 -0.77 -5.85
N ASP A 114 -11.94 -0.81 -5.10
CA ASP A 114 -12.56 0.40 -4.58
C ASP A 114 -11.65 1.05 -3.52
N PHE A 115 -11.91 2.30 -3.20
CA PHE A 115 -11.09 3.06 -2.25
C PHE A 115 -11.13 2.45 -0.83
N SER A 116 -12.20 1.75 -0.48
CA SER A 116 -12.36 1.05 0.80
C SER A 116 -11.47 -0.21 0.85
N GLY A 117 -11.49 -1.03 -0.20
CA GLY A 117 -10.65 -2.21 -0.31
C GLY A 117 -9.15 -1.86 -0.32
N LEU A 118 -8.76 -0.71 -0.93
CA LEU A 118 -7.39 -0.22 -0.88
C LEU A 118 -6.95 0.11 0.55
N LYS A 119 -7.76 0.86 1.31
CA LYS A 119 -7.45 1.21 2.71
C LYS A 119 -7.18 -0.02 3.56
N MET A 120 -8.03 -1.06 3.43
CA MET A 120 -7.87 -2.29 4.19
C MET A 120 -6.58 -3.03 3.84
N LYS A 121 -6.21 -3.11 2.56
CA LYS A 121 -4.94 -3.71 2.13
C LYS A 121 -3.73 -2.94 2.66
N LEU A 122 -3.77 -1.61 2.61
CA LEU A 122 -2.71 -0.75 3.15
C LEU A 122 -2.50 -0.99 4.64
N ILE A 123 -3.57 -0.98 5.42
CA ILE A 123 -3.49 -1.20 6.87
C ILE A 123 -3.01 -2.60 7.19
N ALA A 124 -3.53 -3.63 6.53
CA ALA A 124 -3.08 -5.00 6.74
C ALA A 124 -1.56 -5.13 6.47
N SER A 125 -1.03 -4.49 5.43
CA SER A 125 0.40 -4.47 5.14
C SER A 125 1.21 -3.74 6.22
N ILE A 126 0.73 -2.58 6.70
CA ILE A 126 1.39 -1.82 7.77
C ILE A 126 1.42 -2.62 9.08
N VAL A 127 0.31 -3.28 9.43
CA VAL A 127 0.24 -4.17 10.60
C VAL A 127 1.22 -5.34 10.46
N ALA A 128 1.30 -5.96 9.28
CA ALA A 128 2.24 -7.06 9.02
C ALA A 128 3.70 -6.59 9.15
N ILE A 129 4.08 -5.47 8.55
CA ILE A 129 5.42 -4.89 8.62
C ILE A 129 5.78 -4.59 10.10
N SER A 130 4.88 -3.95 10.83
CA SER A 130 5.13 -3.63 12.24
C SER A 130 5.21 -4.87 13.15
N ALA A 131 4.47 -5.94 12.83
CA ALA A 131 4.58 -7.23 13.53
C ALA A 131 5.93 -7.90 13.29
N ILE A 132 6.45 -7.86 12.05
CA ILE A 132 7.78 -8.41 11.73
C ILE A 132 8.88 -7.62 12.44
N ALA A 133 8.77 -6.28 12.47
CA ALA A 133 9.72 -5.44 13.19
C ALA A 133 9.76 -5.79 14.70
N LEU A 134 8.59 -6.04 15.30
CA LEU A 134 8.47 -6.48 16.68
C LEU A 134 9.05 -7.88 16.89
N LEU A 135 8.79 -8.82 15.97
CA LEU A 135 9.34 -10.16 16.01
C LEU A 135 10.88 -10.15 15.90
N LYS A 136 11.46 -9.34 15.03
CA LYS A 136 12.91 -9.15 14.94
C LYS A 136 13.51 -8.64 16.28
N ALA A 137 12.84 -7.67 16.92
CA ALA A 137 13.27 -7.17 18.22
C ALA A 137 13.20 -8.26 19.31
N PHE A 138 12.17 -9.12 19.26
CA PHE A 138 12.04 -10.27 20.16
C PHE A 138 13.16 -11.30 19.95
N MET A 139 13.49 -11.64 18.70
CA MET A 139 14.58 -12.59 18.37
C MET A 139 15.92 -12.09 18.90
N ARG A 140 16.26 -10.82 18.72
CA ARG A 140 17.48 -10.21 19.27
C ARG A 140 17.53 -10.27 20.80
N LEU A 141 16.37 -10.15 21.47
CA LEU A 141 16.26 -10.29 22.91
C LEU A 141 16.62 -11.72 23.36
N THR A 142 16.14 -12.74 22.63
CA THR A 142 16.43 -14.14 22.95
C THR A 142 17.91 -14.49 22.71
N ASP A 143 18.57 -13.80 21.78
CA ASP A 143 20.01 -13.96 21.49
C ASP A 143 20.92 -13.26 22.54
N GLY A 144 20.32 -12.60 23.54
CA GLY A 144 21.06 -11.94 24.63
C GLY A 144 21.61 -10.57 24.25
N GLU A 145 21.19 -9.97 23.15
CA GLU A 145 21.55 -8.59 22.80
C GLU A 145 20.92 -7.60 23.80
N PRO A 146 21.69 -6.57 24.25
CA PRO A 146 21.16 -5.57 25.17
C PRO A 146 20.05 -4.76 24.51
N ILE A 147 18.82 -4.90 24.98
CA ILE A 147 17.69 -4.16 24.46
C ILE A 147 17.43 -2.88 25.24
N ASN A 148 17.22 -1.82 24.49
CA ASN A 148 16.71 -0.58 25.02
C ASN A 148 15.21 -0.74 25.30
N THR A 149 14.84 -0.98 26.57
CA THR A 149 13.45 -1.17 27.00
C THR A 149 12.49 -0.05 26.51
N PRO A 150 12.86 1.24 26.54
CA PRO A 150 12.05 2.30 25.91
C PRO A 150 11.76 2.06 24.43
N VAL A 151 12.72 1.61 23.63
CA VAL A 151 12.54 1.33 22.20
C VAL A 151 11.55 0.19 22.01
N LEU A 152 11.68 -0.89 22.79
CA LEU A 152 10.73 -2.01 22.71
C LEU A 152 9.32 -1.59 23.09
N ALA A 153 9.15 -0.78 24.13
CA ALA A 153 7.84 -0.25 24.53
C ALA A 153 7.20 0.59 23.40
N TRP A 154 8.00 1.42 22.71
CA TRP A 154 7.53 2.18 21.55
C TRP A 154 7.13 1.28 20.38
N LEU A 155 7.90 0.25 20.07
CA LEU A 155 7.56 -0.71 19.00
C LEU A 155 6.22 -1.41 19.29
N VAL A 156 6.02 -1.87 20.53
CA VAL A 156 4.73 -2.47 20.94
C VAL A 156 3.60 -1.45 20.85
N GLY A 157 3.79 -0.23 21.34
CA GLY A 157 2.79 0.84 21.32
C GLY A 157 2.37 1.21 19.88
N ILE A 158 3.35 1.36 19.00
CA ILE A 158 3.10 1.66 17.57
C ILE A 158 2.36 0.50 16.89
N HIS A 159 2.80 -0.74 17.11
CA HIS A 159 2.12 -1.92 16.56
C HIS A 159 0.66 -2.00 17.01
N LEU A 160 0.40 -1.85 18.31
CA LEU A 160 -0.96 -1.86 18.84
C LEU A 160 -1.81 -0.71 18.26
N SER A 161 -1.23 0.48 18.06
CA SER A 161 -1.91 1.61 17.44
C SER A 161 -2.34 1.28 16.02
N PHE A 162 -1.50 0.60 15.23
CA PHE A 162 -1.86 0.17 13.88
C PHE A 162 -2.95 -0.91 13.88
N VAL A 163 -2.86 -1.88 14.78
CA VAL A 163 -3.90 -2.92 14.94
C VAL A 163 -5.24 -2.29 15.30
N VAL A 164 -5.29 -1.40 16.29
CA VAL A 164 -6.51 -0.70 16.69
C VAL A 164 -7.07 0.15 15.54
N SER A 165 -6.21 0.89 14.83
CA SER A 165 -6.62 1.66 13.66
C SER A 165 -7.22 0.78 12.57
N GLY A 166 -6.64 -0.40 12.34
CA GLY A 166 -7.15 -1.38 11.39
C GLY A 166 -8.53 -1.91 11.77
N VAL A 167 -8.72 -2.26 13.04
CA VAL A 167 -10.02 -2.71 13.56
C VAL A 167 -11.07 -1.62 13.45
N LEU A 168 -10.74 -0.38 13.80
CA LEU A 168 -11.66 0.76 13.71
C LEU A 168 -12.05 1.04 12.25
N LEU A 169 -11.13 0.97 11.30
CA LEU A 169 -11.45 1.13 9.88
C LEU A 169 -12.36 0.01 9.36
N ALA A 170 -12.07 -1.25 9.71
CA ALA A 170 -12.92 -2.37 9.34
C ALA A 170 -14.32 -2.22 9.91
N LEU A 171 -14.43 -1.74 11.15
CA LEU A 171 -15.73 -1.47 11.80
C LEU A 171 -16.47 -0.34 11.09
N MET A 172 -15.79 0.75 10.73
CA MET A 172 -16.39 1.86 9.97
C MET A 172 -16.94 1.39 8.63
N ASP A 173 -16.18 0.59 7.86
CA ASP A 173 -16.62 0.06 6.58
C ASP A 173 -17.84 -0.87 6.74
N LEU A 174 -17.84 -1.68 7.78
CA LEU A 174 -18.99 -2.56 8.10
C LEU A 174 -20.24 -1.77 8.46
N LEU A 175 -20.12 -0.70 9.23
CA LEU A 175 -21.23 0.19 9.58
C LEU A 175 -21.73 0.93 8.33
N ALA A 176 -20.83 1.48 7.52
CA ALA A 176 -21.18 2.18 6.28
C ALA A 176 -21.93 1.27 5.30
N SER A 177 -21.51 0.02 5.16
CA SER A 177 -22.17 -0.97 4.29
C SER A 177 -23.58 -1.33 4.76
N LYS A 178 -23.83 -1.32 6.07
CA LYS A 178 -25.18 -1.55 6.63
C LYS A 178 -26.13 -0.37 6.41
N ILE A 179 -25.62 0.86 6.54
CA ILE A 179 -26.41 2.09 6.33
C ILE A 179 -26.81 2.23 4.87
N SER A 180 -25.93 1.88 3.93
CA SER A 180 -26.21 1.96 2.47
C SER A 180 -27.23 0.94 1.98
N LYS A 181 -27.61 -0.07 2.78
CA LYS A 181 -28.60 -1.10 2.41
C LYS A 181 -30.02 -0.78 2.90
N HIS A 182 -30.20 0.32 3.62
CA HIS A 182 -31.49 0.88 4.03
C HIS A 182 -31.76 2.19 3.29
#